data_e225b2d64bcef71eee85f7a6be363c64
#
_entry.id   e225b2d64bcef71eee85f7a6be363c64
#
_cell.length_a   1.000
_cell.length_b   1.000
_cell.length_c   1.000
_cell.angle_alpha   90.00
_cell.angle_beta   90.00
_cell.angle_gamma   90.00
#
_symmetry.space_group_name_H-M   'P 1'
#
loop_
_entity.id
_entity.type
_entity.pdbx_description
1 polymer ?
#
loop_
_entity_poly.entity_id
_entity_poly.type
_entity_poly.pdbx_seq_one_letter_code
_entity_poly.pdbx_strand_id
1 'polypeptide(L)'
;MRVDPHAFAENFIPEDHFKSQARARGVELGTVDTTPGAGAFLKFLASALKAQSVVEVGTGSGVGSLWLFDGMLPSGTLTSIDDEMEHSQIAKLAFTDADIAPNRYRLITNSVLEVISKLTDRAYDLVIYRHNPEDLTYAISEAQRILRSGGVFVVDNFFGGSKVSDPAQRDPKTVALREAGKALKADSEVWSTSLIPVGDGLLLATKL
;
A
#
# COMPACT_ATOMS: atom_id res chain seq x y z
N MET A 1 -29.99 6.57 15.70
CA MET A 1 -29.42 6.20 14.37
C MET A 1 -28.29 5.22 14.66
N ARG A 2 -28.31 3.98 14.14
CA ARG A 2 -27.19 3.04 14.29
C ARG A 2 -26.07 3.53 13.38
N VAL A 3 -24.89 3.74 13.95
CA VAL A 3 -23.67 4.03 13.19
C VAL A 3 -23.26 2.72 12.49
N ASP A 4 -22.95 2.78 11.20
CA ASP A 4 -22.40 1.65 10.47
C ASP A 4 -21.04 1.27 11.08
N PRO A 5 -20.83 -0.01 11.48
CA PRO A 5 -19.56 -0.45 12.06
C PRO A 5 -18.34 -0.21 11.15
N HIS A 6 -18.51 -0.30 9.83
CA HIS A 6 -17.42 -0.01 8.89
C HIS A 6 -17.05 1.47 8.91
N ALA A 7 -18.06 2.36 8.82
CA ALA A 7 -17.82 3.80 8.93
C ALA A 7 -17.21 4.19 10.30
N PHE A 8 -17.57 3.48 11.37
CA PHE A 8 -16.96 3.68 12.68
C PHE A 8 -15.49 3.27 12.67
N ALA A 9 -15.16 2.09 12.12
CA ALA A 9 -13.79 1.59 12.04
C ALA A 9 -12.90 2.50 11.18
N GLU A 10 -13.42 3.01 10.05
CA GLU A 10 -12.70 3.96 9.18
C GLU A 10 -12.31 5.26 9.89
N ASN A 11 -13.09 5.70 10.85
CA ASN A 11 -12.87 6.95 11.57
C ASN A 11 -12.36 6.74 12.99
N PHE A 12 -12.02 5.52 13.39
CA PHE A 12 -11.58 5.20 14.76
C PHE A 12 -10.24 5.84 15.11
N ILE A 13 -9.31 5.84 14.16
CA ILE A 13 -8.05 6.58 14.26
C ILE A 13 -8.09 7.69 13.21
N PRO A 14 -8.32 8.95 13.60
CA PRO A 14 -8.40 10.06 12.66
C PRO A 14 -7.02 10.39 12.07
N GLU A 15 -7.03 10.93 10.87
CA GLU A 15 -5.84 11.54 10.26
C GLU A 15 -5.47 12.80 11.02
N ASP A 16 -4.17 12.98 11.24
CA ASP A 16 -3.63 14.26 11.69
C ASP A 16 -3.67 15.33 10.60
N HIS A 17 -3.23 16.52 10.93
CA HIS A 17 -3.23 17.66 10.01
C HIS A 17 -2.43 17.38 8.74
N PHE A 18 -1.27 16.74 8.84
CA PHE A 18 -0.39 16.50 7.69
C PHE A 18 -0.99 15.51 6.70
N LYS A 19 -1.57 14.41 7.20
CA LYS A 19 -2.26 13.41 6.38
C LYS A 19 -3.49 14.01 5.70
N SER A 20 -4.29 14.77 6.44
CA SER A 20 -5.47 15.46 5.89
C SER A 20 -5.09 16.46 4.79
N GLN A 21 -3.99 17.19 4.97
CA GLN A 21 -3.49 18.14 3.99
C GLN A 21 -2.94 17.43 2.73
N ALA A 22 -2.17 16.34 2.92
CA ALA A 22 -1.69 15.52 1.81
C ALA A 22 -2.86 14.94 0.99
N ARG A 23 -3.88 14.40 1.66
CA ARG A 23 -5.11 13.91 1.02
C ARG A 23 -5.82 15.00 0.22
N ALA A 24 -5.94 16.21 0.76
CA ALA A 24 -6.57 17.32 0.03
C ALA A 24 -5.85 17.62 -1.29
N ARG A 25 -4.50 17.62 -1.29
CA ARG A 25 -3.71 17.77 -2.52
C ARG A 25 -3.92 16.60 -3.49
N GLY A 26 -4.03 15.38 -2.96
CA GLY A 26 -4.32 14.19 -3.77
C GLY A 26 -5.66 14.27 -4.48
N VAL A 27 -6.70 14.74 -3.79
CA VAL A 27 -8.03 14.96 -4.40
C VAL A 27 -7.96 15.93 -5.58
N GLU A 28 -7.15 16.98 -5.50
CA GLU A 28 -6.97 17.95 -6.59
C GLU A 28 -6.31 17.32 -7.84
N LEU A 29 -5.46 16.30 -7.64
CA LEU A 29 -4.79 15.55 -8.72
C LEU A 29 -5.51 14.25 -9.09
N GLY A 30 -6.62 13.92 -8.41
CA GLY A 30 -7.37 12.69 -8.67
C GLY A 30 -6.67 11.41 -8.21
N THR A 31 -5.76 11.47 -7.22
CA THR A 31 -5.12 10.27 -6.66
C THR A 31 -6.13 9.40 -5.92
N VAL A 32 -5.89 8.09 -5.96
CA VAL A 32 -6.65 7.12 -5.16
C VAL A 32 -5.78 6.74 -3.96
N ASP A 33 -5.91 7.50 -2.88
CA ASP A 33 -5.12 7.29 -1.68
C ASP A 33 -5.75 6.24 -0.74
N THR A 34 -4.92 5.62 0.10
CA THR A 34 -5.39 4.75 1.17
C THR A 34 -6.37 5.49 2.09
N THR A 35 -7.41 4.79 2.57
CA THR A 35 -8.40 5.40 3.48
C THR A 35 -7.82 5.55 4.90
N PRO A 36 -8.42 6.35 5.78
CA PRO A 36 -7.93 6.49 7.16
C PRO A 36 -7.86 5.17 7.92
N GLY A 37 -8.88 4.31 7.81
CA GLY A 37 -8.89 3.00 8.46
C GLY A 37 -7.82 2.06 7.91
N ALA A 38 -7.66 2.00 6.58
CA ALA A 38 -6.60 1.24 5.95
C ALA A 38 -5.21 1.78 6.32
N GLY A 39 -5.02 3.10 6.34
CA GLY A 39 -3.79 3.74 6.76
C GLY A 39 -3.42 3.43 8.21
N ALA A 40 -4.41 3.49 9.13
CA ALA A 40 -4.21 3.10 10.52
C ALA A 40 -3.79 1.62 10.66
N PHE A 41 -4.35 0.74 9.81
CA PHE A 41 -3.92 -0.66 9.78
C PHE A 41 -2.49 -0.81 9.23
N LEU A 42 -2.10 -0.07 8.19
CA LEU A 42 -0.73 -0.08 7.67
C LEU A 42 0.28 0.39 8.72
N LYS A 43 -0.03 1.44 9.47
CA LYS A 43 0.76 1.88 10.63
C LYS A 43 0.91 0.77 11.67
N PHE A 44 -0.20 0.13 12.06
CA PHE A 44 -0.18 -0.99 13.00
C PHE A 44 0.70 -2.13 12.50
N LEU A 45 0.54 -2.52 11.23
CA LEU A 45 1.31 -3.60 10.60
C LEU A 45 2.81 -3.27 10.57
N ALA A 46 3.19 -2.07 10.14
CA ALA A 46 4.58 -1.61 10.13
C ALA A 46 5.20 -1.65 11.54
N SER A 47 4.42 -1.25 12.56
CA SER A 47 4.84 -1.31 13.97
C SER A 47 5.01 -2.75 14.47
N ALA A 48 4.04 -3.63 14.17
CA ALA A 48 4.08 -5.04 14.58
C ALA A 48 5.27 -5.79 13.96
N LEU A 49 5.60 -5.48 12.70
CA LEU A 49 6.77 -6.01 12.00
C LEU A 49 8.10 -5.36 12.44
N LYS A 50 8.06 -4.27 13.22
CA LYS A 50 9.23 -3.40 13.49
C LYS A 50 9.92 -3.03 12.17
N ALA A 51 9.14 -2.61 11.19
CA ALA A 51 9.59 -2.45 9.81
C ALA A 51 10.72 -1.42 9.69
N GLN A 52 11.80 -1.82 9.03
CA GLN A 52 12.96 -0.98 8.71
C GLN A 52 13.08 -0.70 7.22
N SER A 53 12.70 -1.66 6.38
CA SER A 53 12.80 -1.55 4.93
C SER A 53 11.42 -1.80 4.31
N VAL A 54 10.78 -0.74 3.82
CA VAL A 54 9.43 -0.79 3.26
C VAL A 54 9.47 -0.34 1.81
N VAL A 55 8.71 -1.02 0.96
CA VAL A 55 8.42 -0.60 -0.42
C VAL A 55 6.95 -0.22 -0.54
N GLU A 56 6.67 0.92 -1.11
CA GLU A 56 5.34 1.35 -1.52
C GLU A 56 5.31 1.53 -3.03
N VAL A 57 4.38 0.88 -3.68
CA VAL A 57 4.11 1.00 -5.12
C VAL A 57 2.79 1.73 -5.31
N GLY A 58 2.84 2.89 -5.94
CA GLY A 58 1.75 3.85 -5.98
C GLY A 58 1.85 4.85 -4.82
N THR A 59 2.71 5.85 -4.98
CA THR A 59 2.98 6.91 -3.98
C THR A 59 1.75 7.78 -3.74
N GLY A 60 1.01 8.11 -4.82
CA GLY A 60 -0.13 9.01 -4.75
C GLY A 60 0.21 10.34 -4.08
N SER A 61 -0.63 10.82 -3.16
CA SER A 61 -0.38 12.05 -2.41
C SER A 61 0.63 11.93 -1.27
N GLY A 62 1.11 10.71 -0.98
CA GLY A 62 1.99 10.43 0.17
C GLY A 62 1.25 10.14 1.48
N VAL A 63 -0.08 10.12 1.50
CA VAL A 63 -0.86 9.79 2.71
C VAL A 63 -0.49 8.40 3.25
N GLY A 64 -0.43 7.38 2.36
CA GLY A 64 -0.03 6.02 2.74
C GLY A 64 1.36 5.99 3.36
N SER A 65 2.30 6.69 2.73
CA SER A 65 3.67 6.85 3.25
C SER A 65 3.70 7.46 4.65
N LEU A 66 2.90 8.52 4.92
CA LEU A 66 2.85 9.15 6.24
C LEU A 66 2.35 8.18 7.32
N TRP A 67 1.33 7.37 7.01
CA TRP A 67 0.88 6.31 7.91
C TRP A 67 1.96 5.25 8.16
N LEU A 68 2.73 4.86 7.12
CA LEU A 68 3.83 3.92 7.25
C LEU A 68 4.95 4.48 8.13
N PHE A 69 5.36 5.75 7.96
CA PHE A 69 6.37 6.39 8.80
C PHE A 69 6.01 6.41 10.28
N ASP A 70 4.72 6.57 10.61
CA ASP A 70 4.23 6.53 11.99
C ASP A 70 4.41 5.14 12.65
N GLY A 71 4.43 4.07 11.86
CA GLY A 71 4.56 2.69 12.34
C GLY A 71 5.96 2.10 12.21
N MET A 72 6.76 2.58 11.26
CA MET A 72 8.13 2.12 11.02
C MET A 72 9.07 2.49 12.15
N LEU A 73 10.17 1.74 12.29
CA LEU A 73 11.24 2.15 13.19
C LEU A 73 11.82 3.51 12.77
N PRO A 74 12.29 4.35 13.74
CA PRO A 74 12.83 5.68 13.43
C PRO A 74 14.01 5.68 12.44
N SER A 75 14.78 4.59 12.39
CA SER A 75 15.88 4.39 11.42
C SER A 75 15.43 3.77 10.11
N GLY A 76 14.14 3.42 9.99
CA GLY A 76 13.61 2.74 8.80
C GLY A 76 13.54 3.64 7.57
N THR A 77 13.69 3.03 6.40
CA THR A 77 13.64 3.69 5.10
C THR A 77 12.47 3.18 4.26
N LEU A 78 11.70 4.09 3.72
CA LEU A 78 10.65 3.83 2.74
C LEU A 78 11.19 4.06 1.33
N THR A 79 11.04 3.09 0.44
CA THR A 79 11.20 3.28 -1.01
C THR A 79 9.81 3.36 -1.62
N SER A 80 9.41 4.54 -2.07
CA SER A 80 8.11 4.78 -2.70
C SER A 80 8.29 5.02 -4.19
N ILE A 81 7.52 4.29 -5.01
CA ILE A 81 7.68 4.21 -6.47
C ILE A 81 6.35 4.62 -7.11
N ASP A 82 6.43 5.55 -8.04
CA ASP A 82 5.29 6.00 -8.83
C ASP A 82 5.76 6.33 -10.26
N ASP A 83 4.92 6.15 -11.26
CA ASP A 83 5.22 6.54 -12.65
C ASP A 83 4.80 7.99 -12.94
N GLU A 84 4.01 8.62 -12.06
CA GLU A 84 3.57 9.99 -12.20
C GLU A 84 4.47 10.97 -11.39
N MET A 85 5.07 11.93 -12.09
CA MET A 85 5.96 12.91 -11.47
C MET A 85 5.23 13.82 -10.48
N GLU A 86 4.02 14.19 -10.80
CA GLU A 86 3.16 15.05 -9.97
C GLU A 86 2.87 14.40 -8.61
N HIS A 87 2.62 13.08 -8.58
CA HIS A 87 2.45 12.32 -7.34
C HIS A 87 3.70 12.41 -6.46
N SER A 88 4.87 12.16 -7.04
CA SER A 88 6.14 12.25 -6.30
C SER A 88 6.39 13.65 -5.75
N GLN A 89 6.01 14.72 -6.49
CA GLN A 89 6.17 16.09 -6.05
C GLN A 89 5.29 16.42 -4.85
N ILE A 90 3.99 16.08 -4.90
CA ILE A 90 3.07 16.36 -3.77
C ILE A 90 3.39 15.48 -2.56
N ALA A 91 3.82 14.22 -2.76
CA ALA A 91 4.27 13.36 -1.67
C ALA A 91 5.52 13.94 -0.99
N LYS A 92 6.50 14.44 -1.77
CA LYS A 92 7.69 15.10 -1.21
C LYS A 92 7.31 16.32 -0.38
N LEU A 93 6.32 17.11 -0.84
CA LEU A 93 5.81 18.24 -0.08
C LEU A 93 5.17 17.77 1.24
N ALA A 94 4.34 16.72 1.20
CA ALA A 94 3.73 16.13 2.38
C ALA A 94 4.77 15.65 3.41
N PHE A 95 5.86 15.03 2.94
CA PHE A 95 6.96 14.59 3.81
C PHE A 95 7.71 15.76 4.44
N THR A 96 7.91 16.83 3.67
CA THR A 96 8.54 18.06 4.17
C THR A 96 7.67 18.73 5.24
N ASP A 97 6.37 18.87 4.99
CA ASP A 97 5.43 19.45 5.94
C ASP A 97 5.36 18.65 7.26
N ALA A 98 5.46 17.32 7.18
CA ALA A 98 5.47 16.40 8.32
C ALA A 98 6.85 16.20 8.96
N ASP A 99 7.85 16.99 8.58
CA ASP A 99 9.25 16.92 9.09
C ASP A 99 9.88 15.53 8.96
N ILE A 100 9.55 14.79 7.89
CA ILE A 100 10.18 13.51 7.61
C ILE A 100 11.59 13.74 7.06
N ALA A 101 12.59 13.26 7.79
CA ALA A 101 13.99 13.43 7.42
C ALA A 101 14.30 12.83 6.03
N PRO A 102 15.05 13.53 5.14
CA PRO A 102 15.29 13.08 3.77
C PRO A 102 15.99 11.72 3.63
N ASN A 103 16.70 11.28 4.64
CA ASN A 103 17.35 9.97 4.67
C ASN A 103 16.38 8.81 5.00
N ARG A 104 15.13 9.12 5.36
CA ARG A 104 14.09 8.13 5.66
C ARG A 104 13.29 7.68 4.45
N TYR A 105 13.47 8.32 3.30
CA TYR A 105 12.73 7.93 2.11
C TYR A 105 13.55 8.02 0.83
N ARG A 106 13.09 7.26 -0.16
CA ARG A 106 13.52 7.34 -1.55
C ARG A 106 12.26 7.42 -2.40
N LEU A 107 12.01 8.57 -3.00
CA LEU A 107 10.95 8.75 -4.00
C LEU A 107 11.57 8.46 -5.37
N ILE A 108 11.00 7.50 -6.09
CA ILE A 108 11.49 7.07 -7.41
C ILE A 108 10.35 7.25 -8.40
N THR A 109 10.52 8.20 -9.33
CA THR A 109 9.60 8.40 -10.44
C THR A 109 10.13 7.68 -11.66
N ASN A 110 9.58 6.50 -11.94
CA ASN A 110 9.93 5.68 -13.10
C ASN A 110 8.93 4.53 -13.23
N SER A 111 8.99 3.80 -14.34
CA SER A 111 8.21 2.58 -14.53
C SER A 111 8.30 1.66 -13.31
N VAL A 112 7.15 1.39 -12.69
CA VAL A 112 7.05 0.53 -11.51
C VAL A 112 7.71 -0.83 -11.73
N LEU A 113 7.43 -1.46 -12.89
CA LEU A 113 7.95 -2.79 -13.20
C LEU A 113 9.48 -2.80 -13.33
N GLU A 114 10.05 -1.75 -13.91
CA GLU A 114 11.51 -1.62 -14.02
C GLU A 114 12.19 -1.39 -12.67
N VAL A 115 11.58 -0.61 -11.79
CA VAL A 115 12.17 -0.31 -10.49
C VAL A 115 12.10 -1.51 -9.57
N ILE A 116 10.93 -2.14 -9.46
CA ILE A 116 10.74 -3.28 -8.55
C ILE A 116 11.66 -4.45 -8.90
N SER A 117 11.93 -4.69 -10.20
CA SER A 117 12.85 -5.73 -10.65
C SER A 117 14.30 -5.54 -10.22
N LYS A 118 14.70 -4.30 -9.90
CA LYS A 118 16.07 -3.93 -9.49
C LYS A 118 16.24 -3.88 -7.97
N LEU A 119 15.17 -4.07 -7.20
CA LEU A 119 15.23 -4.09 -5.75
C LEU A 119 15.93 -5.35 -5.24
N THR A 120 16.57 -5.21 -4.08
CA THR A 120 17.39 -6.28 -3.47
C THR A 120 16.53 -7.43 -2.97
N ASP A 121 16.93 -8.67 -3.25
CA ASP A 121 16.28 -9.88 -2.79
C ASP A 121 16.27 -9.97 -1.25
N ARG A 122 15.16 -10.42 -0.69
CA ARG A 122 14.98 -10.73 0.74
C ARG A 122 15.38 -9.59 1.69
N ALA A 123 15.27 -8.34 1.24
CA ALA A 123 15.72 -7.16 1.97
C ALA A 123 14.59 -6.35 2.62
N TYR A 124 13.32 -6.66 2.30
CA TYR A 124 12.20 -5.82 2.71
C TYR A 124 11.28 -6.53 3.70
N ASP A 125 10.78 -5.75 4.67
CA ASP A 125 9.84 -6.20 5.70
C ASP A 125 8.39 -6.15 5.23
N LEU A 126 8.08 -5.16 4.40
CA LEU A 126 6.73 -4.83 3.98
C LEU A 126 6.75 -4.26 2.56
N VAL A 127 5.84 -4.74 1.73
CA VAL A 127 5.59 -4.23 0.37
C VAL A 127 4.11 -3.90 0.26
N ILE A 128 3.80 -2.63 -0.04
CA ILE A 128 2.43 -2.15 -0.29
C ILE A 128 2.27 -1.94 -1.79
N TYR A 129 1.20 -2.48 -2.35
CA TYR A 129 0.86 -2.29 -3.76
C TYR A 129 -0.50 -1.59 -3.90
N ARG A 130 -0.48 -0.42 -4.49
CA ARG A 130 -1.65 0.40 -4.84
C ARG A 130 -1.42 1.06 -6.19
N HIS A 131 -1.30 0.24 -7.21
CA HIS A 131 -1.03 0.68 -8.57
C HIS A 131 -1.94 -0.06 -9.58
N ASN A 132 -1.53 -0.16 -10.84
CA ASN A 132 -2.33 -0.82 -11.86
C ASN A 132 -2.57 -2.32 -11.55
N PRO A 133 -3.83 -2.76 -11.35
CA PRO A 133 -4.13 -4.17 -11.07
C PRO A 133 -3.67 -5.15 -12.15
N GLU A 134 -3.55 -4.72 -13.41
CA GLU A 134 -3.13 -5.59 -14.51
C GLU A 134 -1.67 -6.06 -14.37
N ASP A 135 -0.84 -5.32 -13.62
CA ASP A 135 0.54 -5.67 -13.33
C ASP A 135 0.70 -6.49 -12.03
N LEU A 136 -0.40 -6.75 -11.33
CA LEU A 136 -0.35 -7.33 -9.97
C LEU A 136 0.25 -8.73 -9.92
N THR A 137 0.03 -9.55 -10.95
CA THR A 137 0.66 -10.89 -11.04
C THR A 137 2.19 -10.80 -11.04
N TYR A 138 2.74 -9.84 -11.79
CA TYR A 138 4.17 -9.58 -11.79
C TYR A 138 4.63 -9.01 -10.44
N ALA A 139 3.88 -8.07 -9.88
CA ALA A 139 4.20 -7.49 -8.58
C ALA A 139 4.22 -8.54 -7.45
N ILE A 140 3.35 -9.56 -7.48
CA ILE A 140 3.36 -10.70 -6.55
C ILE A 140 4.67 -11.48 -6.66
N SER A 141 5.12 -11.80 -7.88
CA SER A 141 6.37 -12.54 -8.07
C SER A 141 7.58 -11.73 -7.56
N GLU A 142 7.59 -10.43 -7.80
CA GLU A 142 8.64 -9.56 -7.29
C GLU A 142 8.56 -9.38 -5.77
N ALA A 143 7.36 -9.24 -5.20
CA ALA A 143 7.18 -9.20 -3.76
C ALA A 143 7.69 -10.48 -3.10
N GLN A 144 7.44 -11.65 -3.71
CA GLN A 144 8.01 -12.92 -3.24
C GLN A 144 9.55 -12.91 -3.25
N ARG A 145 10.17 -12.33 -4.25
CA ARG A 145 11.63 -12.23 -4.37
C ARG A 145 12.22 -11.28 -3.33
N ILE A 146 11.67 -10.05 -3.22
CA ILE A 146 12.27 -8.98 -2.43
C ILE A 146 11.94 -9.05 -0.93
N LEU A 147 10.81 -9.65 -0.54
CA LEU A 147 10.46 -9.84 0.87
C LEU A 147 11.36 -10.88 1.54
N ARG A 148 11.76 -10.59 2.77
CA ARG A 148 12.34 -11.61 3.65
C ARG A 148 11.26 -12.61 4.11
N SER A 149 11.66 -13.76 4.65
CA SER A 149 10.72 -14.65 5.36
C SER A 149 10.07 -13.90 6.54
N GLY A 150 8.77 -14.07 6.71
CA GLY A 150 7.93 -13.31 7.64
C GLY A 150 7.61 -11.88 7.19
N GLY A 151 8.12 -11.43 6.03
CA GLY A 151 7.73 -10.15 5.42
C GLY A 151 6.31 -10.22 4.84
N VAL A 152 5.66 -9.07 4.70
CA VAL A 152 4.25 -9.00 4.29
C VAL A 152 4.09 -8.23 2.98
N PHE A 153 3.32 -8.79 2.07
CA PHE A 153 2.79 -8.13 0.88
C PHE A 153 1.35 -7.69 1.15
N VAL A 154 1.02 -6.46 0.80
CA VAL A 154 -0.32 -5.88 0.95
C VAL A 154 -0.77 -5.32 -0.38
N VAL A 155 -1.96 -5.75 -0.85
CA VAL A 155 -2.66 -5.08 -1.95
C VAL A 155 -3.74 -4.19 -1.33
N ASP A 156 -3.56 -2.88 -1.46
CA ASP A 156 -4.54 -1.88 -1.04
C ASP A 156 -5.58 -1.66 -2.14
N ASN A 157 -6.79 -1.27 -1.76
CA ASN A 157 -7.94 -1.11 -2.65
C ASN A 157 -8.33 -2.40 -3.42
N PHE A 158 -8.17 -3.56 -2.77
CA PHE A 158 -8.38 -4.86 -3.40
C PHE A 158 -9.81 -5.09 -3.87
N PHE A 159 -10.82 -4.48 -3.23
CA PHE A 159 -12.21 -4.64 -3.68
C PHE A 159 -12.53 -3.91 -4.99
N GLY A 160 -11.69 -2.95 -5.40
CA GLY A 160 -11.86 -2.22 -6.65
C GLY A 160 -13.19 -1.48 -6.74
N GLY A 161 -13.61 -0.80 -5.66
CA GLY A 161 -14.93 -0.18 -5.56
C GLY A 161 -16.05 -1.21 -5.47
N SER A 162 -15.85 -2.28 -4.69
CA SER A 162 -16.77 -3.41 -4.51
C SER A 162 -16.96 -4.33 -5.74
N LYS A 163 -16.25 -4.08 -6.85
CA LYS A 163 -16.40 -4.84 -8.09
C LYS A 163 -15.87 -6.28 -7.98
N VAL A 164 -14.82 -6.49 -7.17
CA VAL A 164 -14.21 -7.83 -7.02
C VAL A 164 -15.20 -8.85 -6.48
N SER A 165 -16.12 -8.46 -5.60
CA SER A 165 -17.15 -9.34 -5.03
C SER A 165 -18.32 -9.63 -5.97
N ASP A 166 -18.51 -8.82 -7.03
CA ASP A 166 -19.61 -8.99 -8.00
C ASP A 166 -19.16 -9.83 -9.22
N PRO A 167 -19.63 -11.08 -9.37
CA PRO A 167 -19.23 -11.94 -10.49
C PRO A 167 -19.60 -11.41 -11.88
N ALA A 168 -20.54 -10.45 -11.97
CA ALA A 168 -20.94 -9.85 -13.22
C ALA A 168 -19.91 -8.86 -13.75
N GLN A 169 -19.07 -8.30 -12.90
CA GLN A 169 -18.00 -7.38 -13.28
C GLN A 169 -16.88 -8.14 -13.99
N ARG A 170 -16.55 -7.72 -15.21
CA ARG A 170 -15.59 -8.42 -16.09
C ARG A 170 -14.58 -7.46 -16.71
N ASP A 171 -14.47 -6.23 -16.23
CA ASP A 171 -13.43 -5.31 -16.68
C ASP A 171 -12.03 -5.86 -16.33
N PRO A 172 -11.00 -5.56 -17.15
CA PRO A 172 -9.67 -6.15 -17.00
C PRO A 172 -9.08 -5.98 -15.60
N LYS A 173 -9.22 -4.80 -14.99
CA LYS A 173 -8.68 -4.52 -13.65
C LYS A 173 -9.34 -5.37 -12.56
N THR A 174 -10.68 -5.51 -12.62
CA THR A 174 -11.43 -6.36 -11.67
C THR A 174 -11.05 -7.84 -11.84
N VAL A 175 -10.88 -8.31 -13.06
CA VAL A 175 -10.45 -9.68 -13.34
C VAL A 175 -9.03 -9.90 -12.79
N ALA A 176 -8.10 -8.97 -13.02
CA ALA A 176 -6.73 -9.05 -12.54
C ALA A 176 -6.67 -9.14 -11.00
N LEU A 177 -7.44 -8.31 -10.28
CA LEU A 177 -7.54 -8.39 -8.81
C LEU A 177 -8.02 -9.77 -8.34
N ARG A 178 -9.06 -10.31 -8.97
CA ARG A 178 -9.57 -11.65 -8.61
C ARG A 178 -8.56 -12.76 -8.85
N GLU A 179 -7.89 -12.74 -10.00
CA GLU A 179 -6.89 -13.76 -10.34
C GLU A 179 -5.68 -13.67 -9.40
N ALA A 180 -5.23 -12.47 -9.08
CA ALA A 180 -4.18 -12.24 -8.09
C ALA A 180 -4.55 -12.79 -6.70
N GLY A 181 -5.78 -12.52 -6.22
CA GLY A 181 -6.27 -13.05 -4.96
C GLY A 181 -6.36 -14.57 -4.95
N LYS A 182 -6.80 -15.19 -6.06
CA LYS A 182 -6.81 -16.65 -6.23
C LYS A 182 -5.40 -17.24 -6.23
N ALA A 183 -4.46 -16.61 -6.93
CA ALA A 183 -3.07 -17.06 -7.01
C ALA A 183 -2.41 -17.05 -5.64
N LEU A 184 -2.49 -15.95 -4.90
CA LEU A 184 -1.96 -15.85 -3.54
C LEU A 184 -2.57 -16.87 -2.59
N LYS A 185 -3.88 -17.09 -2.66
CA LYS A 185 -4.57 -18.08 -1.82
C LYS A 185 -4.19 -19.52 -2.18
N ALA A 186 -3.94 -19.80 -3.46
CA ALA A 186 -3.62 -21.16 -3.93
C ALA A 186 -2.18 -21.57 -3.57
N ASP A 187 -1.25 -20.63 -3.50
CA ASP A 187 0.16 -20.88 -3.17
C ASP A 187 0.40 -20.83 -1.65
N SER A 188 -0.26 -21.75 -0.93
CA SER A 188 -0.22 -21.81 0.53
C SER A 188 1.10 -22.34 1.12
N GLU A 189 2.00 -22.84 0.30
CA GLU A 189 3.36 -23.22 0.72
C GLU A 189 4.28 -21.98 0.83
N VAL A 190 3.96 -20.93 0.07
CA VAL A 190 4.73 -19.67 0.04
C VAL A 190 4.06 -18.58 0.86
N TRP A 191 2.71 -18.52 0.84
CA TRP A 191 1.96 -17.42 1.38
C TRP A 191 0.92 -17.83 2.42
N SER A 192 0.93 -17.16 3.57
CA SER A 192 -0.21 -17.12 4.48
C SER A 192 -1.04 -15.88 4.18
N THR A 193 -2.29 -16.05 3.73
CA THR A 193 -3.11 -14.96 3.21
C THR A 193 -4.30 -14.60 4.10
N SER A 194 -4.68 -13.32 4.10
CA SER A 194 -5.90 -12.82 4.74
C SER A 194 -6.49 -11.67 3.93
N LEU A 195 -7.81 -11.52 3.99
CA LEU A 195 -8.53 -10.39 3.38
C LEU A 195 -9.29 -9.64 4.47
N ILE A 196 -8.98 -8.35 4.62
CA ILE A 196 -9.56 -7.48 5.66
C ILE A 196 -10.46 -6.44 5.01
N PRO A 197 -11.73 -6.33 5.43
CA PRO A 197 -12.69 -5.36 4.86
C PRO A 197 -12.54 -3.98 5.55
N VAL A 198 -11.36 -3.37 5.46
CA VAL A 198 -11.12 -1.99 5.86
C VAL A 198 -10.77 -1.18 4.61
N GLY A 199 -11.19 0.06 4.52
CA GLY A 199 -11.08 0.84 3.29
C GLY A 199 -11.83 0.17 2.13
N ASP A 200 -11.21 0.16 0.97
CA ASP A 200 -11.67 -0.63 -0.19
C ASP A 200 -11.02 -2.03 -0.22
N GLY A 201 -10.78 -2.61 0.96
CA GLY A 201 -10.23 -3.96 1.16
C GLY A 201 -8.71 -4.02 1.10
N LEU A 202 -8.13 -4.71 2.08
CA LEU A 202 -6.71 -5.04 2.12
C LEU A 202 -6.53 -6.55 1.95
N LEU A 203 -5.90 -6.98 0.86
CA LEU A 203 -5.44 -8.36 0.72
C LEU A 203 -4.01 -8.45 1.23
N LEU A 204 -3.80 -9.32 2.21
CA LEU A 204 -2.53 -9.51 2.91
C LEU A 204 -1.94 -10.86 2.57
N ALA A 205 -0.64 -10.94 2.40
CA ALA A 205 0.09 -12.19 2.20
C ALA A 205 1.44 -12.14 2.95
N THR A 206 1.59 -12.97 3.96
CA THR A 206 2.87 -13.13 4.68
C THR A 206 3.69 -14.21 3.99
N LYS A 207 4.92 -13.90 3.64
CA LYS A 207 5.87 -14.87 3.08
C LYS A 207 6.36 -15.84 4.16
N LEU A 208 6.16 -17.12 3.95
CA LEU A 208 6.56 -18.21 4.83
C LEU A 208 8.07 -18.49 4.78
#